data_8927c1e6fd29bed52047f1e43ffe5e58
#
_entry.id   8927c1e6fd29bed52047f1e43ffe5e58
#
_cell.length_a   1.000
_cell.length_b   1.000
_cell.length_c   1.000
_cell.angle_alpha   90.00
_cell.angle_beta   90.00
_cell.angle_gamma   90.00
#
_symmetry.space_group_name_H-M   'P 1'
#
loop_
_entity.id
_entity.type
_entity.pdbx_description
1 polymer ?
#
loop_
_entity_poly.entity_id
_entity_poly.type
_entity_poly.pdbx_seq_one_letter_code
_entity_poly.pdbx_strand_id
1 'polypeptide(L)'
;MKKMLTLAATFFATLSLAACSASSSSDSSQSTLEKIKEKGTLVVATSPDYAPFEFQALVDGKNEVVGADIMLAQKIADELGVKLEVSAMSFDNVLSSVQNGKADIAIAGLSYSDERAKVFDFSESYYQIADVLLIKKDDATALTSIDAMSGKNLAVQKGSTQETYAKSEISQAKIVSLTLMGEAVNELKAGKVDAVLTESPVAAGYVSQNSDLVIASIEFPTIDENSKVIALPKGSDDLKTSIDKVINEVKSSGEFDTFLEKAATYTAVE
;
A
#
# COMPACT_ATOMS: atom_id res chain seq x y z
N MET A 1 19.73 -69.91 58.70
CA MET A 1 19.49 -69.69 60.12
C MET A 1 18.89 -68.31 60.34
N LYS A 2 17.77 -68.31 61.02
CA LYS A 2 17.14 -67.18 61.74
C LYS A 2 16.57 -66.04 60.92
N LYS A 3 15.30 -66.00 60.77
CA LYS A 3 14.18 -65.48 61.58
C LYS A 3 13.81 -64.03 61.16
N MET A 4 12.65 -63.94 60.54
CA MET A 4 11.41 -63.29 61.02
C MET A 4 11.59 -61.92 61.68
N LEU A 5 10.91 -60.90 61.07
CA LEU A 5 9.80 -60.27 61.79
C LEU A 5 8.98 -59.35 60.81
N THR A 6 7.72 -59.65 60.85
CA THR A 6 6.61 -58.85 60.29
C THR A 6 6.43 -57.55 61.07
N LEU A 7 6.15 -56.45 60.41
CA LEU A 7 5.34 -55.34 60.96
C LEU A 7 4.47 -54.68 59.94
N ALA A 8 3.20 -54.84 60.13
CA ALA A 8 2.14 -54.14 59.36
C ALA A 8 2.03 -52.70 59.87
N ALA A 9 2.00 -51.74 58.98
CA ALA A 9 1.63 -50.40 59.32
C ALA A 9 0.60 -49.93 58.25
N THR A 10 -0.63 -49.89 58.69
CA THR A 10 -1.80 -49.32 58.04
C THR A 10 -1.57 -47.82 57.85
N PHE A 11 -1.55 -47.34 56.60
CA PHE A 11 -1.54 -45.90 56.32
C PHE A 11 -2.81 -45.48 55.63
N PHE A 12 -3.53 -44.63 56.30
CA PHE A 12 -4.77 -43.95 55.87
C PHE A 12 -4.56 -43.19 54.63
N ALA A 13 -5.30 -43.52 53.57
CA ALA A 13 -5.34 -42.73 52.33
C ALA A 13 -6.34 -41.58 52.52
N THR A 14 -5.84 -40.38 52.70
CA THR A 14 -6.63 -39.15 52.55
C THR A 14 -6.67 -38.79 51.11
N LEU A 15 -7.84 -38.97 50.47
CA LEU A 15 -8.13 -38.48 49.15
C LEU A 15 -8.25 -36.94 49.21
N SER A 16 -7.22 -36.24 48.80
CA SER A 16 -7.29 -34.80 48.47
C SER A 16 -7.83 -34.64 47.07
N LEU A 17 -9.11 -34.28 46.93
CA LEU A 17 -9.65 -33.76 45.65
C LEU A 17 -8.97 -32.43 45.38
N ALA A 18 -7.92 -32.46 44.57
CA ALA A 18 -7.45 -31.26 43.90
C ALA A 18 -8.45 -30.91 42.80
N ALA A 19 -9.31 -29.95 43.06
CA ALA A 19 -10.10 -29.30 42.03
C ALA A 19 -9.13 -28.61 41.08
N CYS A 20 -8.84 -29.24 39.94
CA CYS A 20 -8.26 -28.57 38.80
C CYS A 20 -9.28 -27.55 38.32
N SER A 21 -9.15 -26.32 38.78
CA SER A 21 -9.73 -25.15 38.14
C SER A 21 -9.11 -25.09 36.75
N ALA A 22 -9.83 -25.58 35.77
CA ALA A 22 -9.52 -25.34 34.37
C ALA A 22 -9.68 -23.85 34.16
N SER A 23 -8.60 -23.09 34.36
CA SER A 23 -8.45 -21.79 33.76
C SER A 23 -8.46 -22.05 32.27
N SER A 24 -9.63 -21.80 31.63
CA SER A 24 -9.68 -21.58 30.21
C SER A 24 -8.81 -20.36 29.94
N SER A 25 -7.52 -20.58 29.68
CA SER A 25 -6.71 -19.63 28.97
C SER A 25 -7.40 -19.49 27.61
N SER A 26 -8.24 -18.47 27.47
CA SER A 26 -8.53 -17.90 26.18
C SER A 26 -7.16 -17.52 25.64
N ASP A 27 -6.70 -18.28 24.68
CA ASP A 27 -5.56 -17.93 23.84
C ASP A 27 -6.06 -16.73 23.01
N SER A 28 -6.07 -15.54 23.63
CA SER A 28 -6.31 -14.29 22.94
C SER A 28 -5.05 -14.06 22.15
N SER A 29 -5.06 -14.53 20.89
CA SER A 29 -4.00 -14.17 19.93
C SER A 29 -3.86 -12.65 19.97
N GLN A 30 -2.66 -12.19 20.33
CA GLN A 30 -2.33 -10.77 20.41
C GLN A 30 -2.73 -10.07 19.11
N SER A 31 -3.40 -8.94 19.22
CA SER A 31 -3.88 -8.20 18.06
C SER A 31 -2.73 -7.64 17.23
N THR A 32 -3.01 -7.25 15.99
CA THR A 32 -2.00 -6.64 15.10
C THR A 32 -1.45 -5.35 15.70
N LEU A 33 -2.31 -4.51 16.27
CA LEU A 33 -1.92 -3.26 16.94
C LEU A 33 -1.02 -3.52 18.15
N GLU A 34 -1.36 -4.50 19.00
CA GLU A 34 -0.54 -4.86 20.15
C GLU A 34 0.86 -5.33 19.76
N LYS A 35 0.97 -6.16 18.71
CA LYS A 35 2.26 -6.61 18.18
C LYS A 35 3.12 -5.45 17.67
N ILE A 36 2.53 -4.49 16.97
CA ILE A 36 3.22 -3.28 16.49
C ILE A 36 3.72 -2.46 17.68
N LYS A 37 2.88 -2.24 18.70
CA LYS A 37 3.25 -1.47 19.90
C LYS A 37 4.34 -2.16 20.73
N GLU A 38 4.28 -3.47 20.88
CA GLU A 38 5.31 -4.24 21.59
C GLU A 38 6.64 -4.22 20.84
N LYS A 39 6.61 -4.37 19.50
CA LYS A 39 7.78 -4.25 18.63
C LYS A 39 8.37 -2.84 18.63
N GLY A 40 7.54 -1.82 18.88
CA GLY A 40 7.93 -0.40 18.88
C GLY A 40 8.19 0.17 17.48
N THR A 41 7.73 -0.52 16.44
CA THR A 41 7.99 -0.13 15.04
C THR A 41 6.78 -0.48 14.18
N LEU A 42 6.38 0.45 13.31
CA LEU A 42 5.42 0.24 12.23
C LEU A 42 6.19 0.04 10.92
N VAL A 43 6.15 -1.15 10.36
CA VAL A 43 6.77 -1.46 9.07
C VAL A 43 5.76 -1.21 7.96
N VAL A 44 6.06 -0.27 7.07
CA VAL A 44 5.19 0.14 5.96
C VAL A 44 5.79 -0.29 4.63
N ALA A 45 5.10 -1.16 3.91
CA ALA A 45 5.46 -1.53 2.55
C ALA A 45 5.04 -0.43 1.57
N THR A 46 5.94 -0.06 0.67
CA THR A 46 5.71 0.97 -0.34
C THR A 46 6.53 0.73 -1.61
N SER A 47 6.13 1.36 -2.74
CA SER A 47 6.85 1.29 -4.02
C SER A 47 7.33 2.69 -4.41
N PRO A 48 8.61 3.06 -4.12
CA PRO A 48 9.06 4.44 -4.17
C PRO A 48 9.43 4.90 -5.58
N ASP A 49 8.48 4.83 -6.51
CA ASP A 49 8.56 5.26 -7.91
C ASP A 49 7.31 6.04 -8.36
N TYR A 50 6.50 6.52 -7.40
CA TYR A 50 5.16 7.05 -7.65
C TYR A 50 4.97 8.48 -7.09
N ALA A 51 5.81 9.42 -7.54
CA ALA A 51 5.71 10.82 -7.13
C ALA A 51 4.34 11.42 -7.52
N PRO A 52 3.69 12.21 -6.65
CA PRO A 52 4.16 12.78 -5.39
C PRO A 52 3.82 11.95 -4.14
N PHE A 53 3.27 10.73 -4.29
CA PHE A 53 2.83 9.90 -3.17
C PHE A 53 4.01 9.26 -2.42
N GLU A 54 4.84 8.47 -3.12
CA GLU A 54 6.05 7.86 -2.59
C GLU A 54 7.12 7.73 -3.69
N PHE A 55 8.30 8.23 -3.42
CA PHE A 55 9.40 8.21 -4.39
C PHE A 55 10.75 8.40 -3.72
N GLN A 56 11.81 8.08 -4.43
CA GLN A 56 13.16 8.33 -3.98
C GLN A 56 13.58 9.77 -4.32
N ALA A 57 14.17 10.47 -3.36
CA ALA A 57 14.70 11.81 -3.53
C ALA A 57 16.01 12.00 -2.77
N LEU A 58 16.83 12.96 -3.20
CA LEU A 58 18.01 13.38 -2.45
C LEU A 58 17.58 14.40 -1.38
N VAL A 59 17.69 13.97 -0.11
CA VAL A 59 17.47 14.83 1.06
C VAL A 59 18.80 14.96 1.79
N ASP A 60 19.32 16.17 1.88
CA ASP A 60 20.63 16.45 2.50
C ASP A 60 21.78 15.57 1.95
N GLY A 61 21.72 15.27 0.64
CA GLY A 61 22.71 14.45 -0.08
C GLY A 61 22.59 12.95 0.16
N LYS A 62 21.52 12.48 0.81
CA LYS A 62 21.21 11.06 0.99
C LYS A 62 19.97 10.70 0.18
N ASN A 63 19.97 9.47 -0.35
CA ASN A 63 18.79 8.93 -1.01
C ASN A 63 17.79 8.46 0.05
N GLU A 64 16.62 9.09 0.09
CA GLU A 64 15.55 8.78 1.04
C GLU A 64 14.25 8.55 0.28
N VAL A 65 13.38 7.71 0.86
CA VAL A 65 12.01 7.55 0.39
C VAL A 65 11.17 8.65 1.02
N VAL A 66 10.57 9.48 0.17
CA VAL A 66 9.77 10.65 0.55
C VAL A 66 8.43 10.64 -0.16
N GLY A 67 7.54 11.56 0.19
CA GLY A 67 6.25 11.73 -0.47
C GLY A 67 5.10 11.88 0.50
N ALA A 68 3.91 12.16 -0.03
CA ALA A 68 2.71 12.39 0.78
C ALA A 68 2.31 11.14 1.59
N ASP A 69 2.44 9.95 1.00
CA ASP A 69 2.16 8.66 1.65
C ASP A 69 3.14 8.39 2.80
N ILE A 70 4.41 8.79 2.65
CA ILE A 70 5.41 8.64 3.70
C ILE A 70 5.14 9.60 4.86
N MET A 71 4.67 10.84 4.58
CA MET A 71 4.25 11.78 5.62
C MET A 71 3.00 11.28 6.36
N LEU A 72 2.04 10.69 5.64
CA LEU A 72 0.88 10.05 6.26
C LEU A 72 1.30 8.84 7.12
N ALA A 73 2.22 8.00 6.62
CA ALA A 73 2.77 6.88 7.39
C ALA A 73 3.47 7.33 8.68
N GLN A 74 4.24 8.42 8.63
CA GLN A 74 4.89 8.99 9.81
C GLN A 74 3.85 9.47 10.83
N LYS A 75 2.80 10.16 10.38
CA LYS A 75 1.73 10.63 11.27
C LYS A 75 0.98 9.47 11.94
N ILE A 76 0.77 8.36 11.22
CA ILE A 76 0.20 7.14 11.80
C ILE A 76 1.15 6.53 12.83
N ALA A 77 2.44 6.42 12.54
CA ALA A 77 3.43 5.89 13.49
C ALA A 77 3.50 6.75 14.76
N ASP A 78 3.44 8.08 14.63
CA ASP A 78 3.41 9.02 15.75
C ASP A 78 2.16 8.84 16.63
N GLU A 79 0.97 8.67 16.03
CA GLU A 79 -0.28 8.40 16.76
C GLU A 79 -0.21 7.06 17.51
N LEU A 80 0.43 6.03 16.92
CA LEU A 80 0.61 4.74 17.57
C LEU A 80 1.70 4.76 18.65
N GLY A 81 2.54 5.80 18.70
CA GLY A 81 3.67 5.92 19.61
C GLY A 81 4.84 5.00 19.27
N VAL A 82 5.06 4.70 17.99
CA VAL A 82 6.09 3.79 17.49
C VAL A 82 6.96 4.46 16.43
N LYS A 83 8.08 3.83 16.06
CA LYS A 83 8.94 4.32 14.97
C LYS A 83 8.37 3.87 13.61
N LEU A 84 8.50 4.71 12.59
CA LEU A 84 8.27 4.33 11.21
C LEU A 84 9.49 3.58 10.65
N GLU A 85 9.24 2.46 9.98
CA GLU A 85 10.20 1.75 9.14
C GLU A 85 9.61 1.58 7.74
N VAL A 86 10.26 2.17 6.72
CA VAL A 86 9.82 2.09 5.33
C VAL A 86 10.48 0.88 4.66
N SER A 87 9.67 -0.05 4.17
CA SER A 87 10.09 -1.23 3.43
C SER A 87 9.81 -1.03 1.94
N ALA A 88 10.83 -0.58 1.21
CA ALA A 88 10.75 -0.28 -0.21
C ALA A 88 10.84 -1.54 -1.08
N MET A 89 9.94 -1.66 -2.06
CA MET A 89 9.90 -2.79 -3.00
C MET A 89 9.15 -2.38 -4.28
N SER A 90 9.09 -3.26 -5.28
CA SER A 90 8.23 -3.04 -6.44
C SER A 90 6.75 -3.19 -6.08
N PHE A 91 5.89 -2.45 -6.77
CA PHE A 91 4.45 -2.35 -6.47
C PHE A 91 3.75 -3.73 -6.42
N ASP A 92 4.06 -4.62 -7.36
CA ASP A 92 3.49 -5.98 -7.42
C ASP A 92 3.83 -6.86 -6.20
N ASN A 93 4.82 -6.46 -5.39
CA ASN A 93 5.22 -7.15 -4.16
C ASN A 93 4.65 -6.53 -2.87
N VAL A 94 4.14 -5.30 -2.93
CA VAL A 94 3.69 -4.54 -1.75
C VAL A 94 2.62 -5.31 -0.97
N LEU A 95 1.52 -5.70 -1.60
CA LEU A 95 0.44 -6.41 -0.92
C LEU A 95 0.87 -7.80 -0.41
N SER A 96 1.70 -8.51 -1.18
CA SER A 96 2.21 -9.81 -0.74
C SER A 96 3.10 -9.72 0.49
N SER A 97 3.79 -8.60 0.70
CA SER A 97 4.62 -8.38 1.90
C SER A 97 3.77 -8.25 3.16
N VAL A 98 2.61 -7.59 3.09
CA VAL A 98 1.63 -7.51 4.19
C VAL A 98 1.00 -8.87 4.45
N GLN A 99 0.58 -9.58 3.40
CA GLN A 99 -0.02 -10.91 3.52
C GLN A 99 0.93 -11.92 4.19
N ASN A 100 2.23 -11.81 3.93
CA ASN A 100 3.25 -12.69 4.49
C ASN A 100 3.82 -12.19 5.84
N GLY A 101 3.27 -11.10 6.41
CA GLY A 101 3.71 -10.54 7.69
C GLY A 101 5.11 -9.92 7.66
N LYS A 102 5.64 -9.58 6.48
CA LYS A 102 6.93 -8.86 6.33
C LYS A 102 6.78 -7.36 6.54
N ALA A 103 5.60 -6.84 6.28
CA ALA A 103 5.19 -5.48 6.62
C ALA A 103 3.88 -5.52 7.43
N ASP A 104 3.67 -4.52 8.26
CA ASP A 104 2.46 -4.41 9.08
C ASP A 104 1.29 -3.84 8.28
N ILE A 105 1.56 -2.89 7.40
CA ILE A 105 0.59 -2.25 6.50
C ILE A 105 1.24 -1.92 5.16
N ALA A 106 0.40 -1.58 4.17
CA ALA A 106 0.86 -1.04 2.89
C ALA A 106 0.27 0.34 2.63
N ILE A 107 1.14 1.31 2.34
CA ILE A 107 0.80 2.64 1.84
C ILE A 107 1.67 2.86 0.60
N ALA A 108 1.05 2.87 -0.58
CA ALA A 108 1.77 2.86 -1.85
C ALA A 108 0.89 3.40 -3.00
N GLY A 109 0.22 4.55 -2.79
CA GLY A 109 -0.76 5.02 -3.75
C GLY A 109 -1.82 3.96 -4.08
N LEU A 110 -2.12 3.05 -3.15
CA LEU A 110 -2.98 1.90 -3.37
C LEU A 110 -4.44 2.31 -3.58
N SER A 111 -5.05 1.79 -4.64
CA SER A 111 -6.48 1.89 -4.85
C SER A 111 -7.21 0.68 -4.26
N TYR A 112 -8.43 0.92 -3.75
CA TYR A 112 -9.34 -0.14 -3.34
C TYR A 112 -9.70 -1.03 -4.54
N SER A 113 -9.96 -2.31 -4.32
CA SER A 113 -10.73 -3.16 -5.22
C SER A 113 -11.40 -4.30 -4.43
N ASP A 114 -12.55 -4.77 -4.91
CA ASP A 114 -13.28 -5.89 -4.32
C ASP A 114 -12.45 -7.18 -4.27
N GLU A 115 -11.56 -7.37 -5.23
CA GLU A 115 -10.67 -8.53 -5.24
C GLU A 115 -9.66 -8.48 -4.11
N ARG A 116 -9.01 -7.31 -3.92
CA ARG A 116 -8.07 -7.09 -2.82
C ARG A 116 -8.78 -7.19 -1.46
N ALA A 117 -10.02 -6.71 -1.36
CA ALA A 117 -10.81 -6.74 -0.12
C ALA A 117 -11.16 -8.16 0.36
N LYS A 118 -11.06 -9.17 -0.50
CA LYS A 118 -11.19 -10.58 -0.07
C LYS A 118 -10.05 -11.04 0.84
N VAL A 119 -8.88 -10.42 0.71
CA VAL A 119 -7.64 -10.83 1.39
C VAL A 119 -7.17 -9.83 2.43
N PHE A 120 -7.46 -8.55 2.23
CA PHE A 120 -7.02 -7.45 3.09
C PHE A 120 -8.22 -6.72 3.69
N ASP A 121 -7.99 -6.06 4.84
CA ASP A 121 -8.82 -4.96 5.27
C ASP A 121 -8.23 -3.65 4.74
N PHE A 122 -9.09 -2.64 4.59
CA PHE A 122 -8.69 -1.34 4.10
C PHE A 122 -9.13 -0.25 5.07
N SER A 123 -8.32 0.79 5.15
CA SER A 123 -8.69 2.03 5.84
C SER A 123 -9.83 2.74 5.12
N GLU A 124 -10.36 3.80 5.73
CA GLU A 124 -11.08 4.81 4.98
C GLU A 124 -10.18 5.41 3.89
N SER A 125 -10.82 5.95 2.85
CA SER A 125 -10.11 6.65 1.77
C SER A 125 -9.46 7.94 2.30
N TYR A 126 -8.17 8.12 2.01
CA TYR A 126 -7.44 9.34 2.38
C TYR A 126 -7.31 10.34 1.23
N TYR A 127 -7.46 9.89 -0.04
CA TYR A 127 -7.40 10.77 -1.21
C TYR A 127 -8.21 10.20 -2.38
N GLN A 128 -8.70 11.09 -3.25
CA GLN A 128 -9.42 10.72 -4.48
C GLN A 128 -8.59 11.11 -5.70
N ILE A 129 -8.56 10.24 -6.71
CA ILE A 129 -7.81 10.46 -7.95
C ILE A 129 -8.71 10.24 -9.17
N ALA A 130 -8.20 10.63 -10.33
CA ALA A 130 -8.75 10.24 -11.63
C ALA A 130 -7.65 9.54 -12.45
N ASP A 131 -8.01 8.47 -13.14
CA ASP A 131 -7.15 7.86 -14.12
C ASP A 131 -7.02 8.76 -15.35
N VAL A 132 -5.83 8.77 -15.95
CA VAL A 132 -5.49 9.54 -17.13
C VAL A 132 -4.53 8.80 -18.04
N LEU A 133 -4.49 9.16 -19.30
CA LEU A 133 -3.41 8.75 -20.20
C LEU A 133 -2.34 9.85 -20.28
N LEU A 134 -1.12 9.50 -19.94
CA LEU A 134 0.07 10.28 -20.24
C LEU A 134 0.56 9.90 -21.63
N ILE A 135 0.71 10.88 -22.52
CA ILE A 135 1.07 10.71 -23.93
C ILE A 135 2.14 11.71 -24.35
N LYS A 136 2.75 11.49 -25.51
CA LYS A 136 3.57 12.53 -26.14
C LYS A 136 2.68 13.67 -26.62
N LYS A 137 3.19 14.89 -26.52
CA LYS A 137 2.49 16.09 -26.96
C LYS A 137 2.12 16.05 -28.45
N ASP A 138 2.96 15.45 -29.28
CA ASP A 138 2.72 15.33 -30.72
C ASP A 138 1.54 14.40 -31.04
N ASP A 139 1.19 13.48 -30.14
CA ASP A 139 0.09 12.53 -30.29
C ASP A 139 -1.26 13.07 -29.75
N ALA A 140 -1.28 14.25 -29.13
CA ALA A 140 -2.44 14.80 -28.44
C ALA A 140 -3.68 14.96 -29.33
N THR A 141 -3.49 15.21 -30.62
CA THR A 141 -4.59 15.33 -31.59
C THR A 141 -5.10 13.99 -32.11
N ALA A 142 -4.31 12.94 -32.02
CA ALA A 142 -4.65 11.59 -32.46
C ALA A 142 -5.27 10.74 -31.36
N LEU A 143 -4.84 10.91 -30.10
CA LEU A 143 -5.29 10.15 -28.94
C LEU A 143 -6.32 10.96 -28.15
N THR A 144 -7.55 11.02 -28.68
CA THR A 144 -8.66 11.81 -28.11
C THR A 144 -9.80 10.97 -27.55
N SER A 145 -9.69 9.64 -27.63
CA SER A 145 -10.67 8.68 -27.06
C SER A 145 -9.98 7.36 -26.72
N ILE A 146 -10.62 6.55 -25.86
CA ILE A 146 -10.15 5.20 -25.54
C ILE A 146 -10.08 4.32 -26.80
N ASP A 147 -11.02 4.48 -27.73
CA ASP A 147 -11.04 3.73 -29.00
C ASP A 147 -9.81 4.04 -29.89
N ALA A 148 -9.24 5.24 -29.78
CA ALA A 148 -8.02 5.61 -30.49
C ALA A 148 -6.79 4.80 -30.02
N MET A 149 -6.89 4.09 -28.90
CA MET A 149 -5.87 3.15 -28.41
C MET A 149 -5.86 1.80 -29.17
N SER A 150 -6.79 1.59 -30.12
CA SER A 150 -6.84 0.34 -30.89
C SER A 150 -5.53 0.08 -31.64
N GLY A 151 -4.92 -1.08 -31.35
CA GLY A 151 -3.64 -1.51 -31.91
C GLY A 151 -2.40 -0.81 -31.37
N LYS A 152 -2.58 0.21 -30.50
CA LYS A 152 -1.52 0.96 -29.82
C LYS A 152 -0.93 0.19 -28.64
N ASN A 153 0.29 0.52 -28.25
CA ASN A 153 0.94 -0.02 -27.07
C ASN A 153 0.59 0.86 -25.86
N LEU A 154 -0.08 0.30 -24.86
CA LEU A 154 -0.46 0.97 -23.61
C LEU A 154 0.36 0.41 -22.44
N ALA A 155 1.23 1.23 -21.88
CA ALA A 155 1.97 0.86 -20.66
C ALA A 155 1.12 1.05 -19.42
N VAL A 156 1.27 0.11 -18.49
CA VAL A 156 0.63 0.09 -17.16
C VAL A 156 1.61 -0.42 -16.12
N GLN A 157 1.44 -0.01 -14.88
CA GLN A 157 2.23 -0.60 -13.78
C GLN A 157 1.67 -1.98 -13.43
N LYS A 158 2.56 -2.97 -13.35
CA LYS A 158 2.21 -4.35 -13.05
C LYS A 158 1.59 -4.49 -11.66
N GLY A 159 0.46 -5.20 -11.57
CA GLY A 159 -0.28 -5.42 -10.32
C GLY A 159 -1.21 -4.27 -9.92
N SER A 160 -1.28 -3.19 -10.71
CA SER A 160 -2.16 -2.05 -10.45
C SER A 160 -3.62 -2.32 -10.84
N THR A 161 -4.53 -1.50 -10.33
CA THR A 161 -5.93 -1.46 -10.81
C THR A 161 -6.01 -0.98 -12.25
N GLN A 162 -5.11 -0.09 -12.68
CA GLN A 162 -4.97 0.38 -14.05
C GLN A 162 -4.61 -0.77 -15.01
N GLU A 163 -3.76 -1.72 -14.58
CA GLU A 163 -3.48 -2.91 -15.39
C GLU A 163 -4.73 -3.77 -15.57
N THR A 164 -5.50 -3.97 -14.50
CA THR A 164 -6.76 -4.73 -14.56
C THR A 164 -7.77 -4.05 -15.46
N TYR A 165 -7.98 -2.73 -15.29
CA TYR A 165 -8.86 -1.92 -16.10
C TYR A 165 -8.46 -1.94 -17.60
N ALA A 166 -7.17 -1.74 -17.89
CA ALA A 166 -6.70 -1.74 -19.27
C ALA A 166 -6.94 -3.08 -19.97
N LYS A 167 -6.77 -4.20 -19.27
CA LYS A 167 -7.00 -5.55 -19.81
C LYS A 167 -8.47 -5.85 -20.06
N SER A 168 -9.40 -5.30 -19.26
CA SER A 168 -10.85 -5.49 -19.44
C SER A 168 -11.46 -4.47 -20.40
N GLU A 169 -11.21 -3.19 -20.21
CA GLU A 169 -11.93 -2.10 -20.87
C GLU A 169 -11.19 -1.52 -22.08
N ILE A 170 -9.85 -1.69 -22.16
CA ILE A 170 -9.03 -1.19 -23.27
C ILE A 170 -8.37 -2.38 -24.01
N SER A 171 -9.08 -3.51 -24.07
CA SER A 171 -8.57 -4.77 -24.61
C SER A 171 -8.15 -4.72 -26.10
N GLN A 172 -8.57 -3.69 -26.85
CA GLN A 172 -8.12 -3.41 -28.21
C GLN A 172 -6.70 -2.86 -28.28
N ALA A 173 -6.14 -2.35 -27.19
CA ALA A 173 -4.73 -1.94 -27.07
C ALA A 173 -3.83 -3.16 -26.75
N LYS A 174 -2.54 -3.00 -27.05
CA LYS A 174 -1.52 -3.96 -26.63
C LYS A 174 -0.98 -3.54 -25.28
N ILE A 175 -1.35 -4.27 -24.22
CA ILE A 175 -0.98 -3.91 -22.86
C ILE A 175 0.48 -4.31 -22.59
N VAL A 176 1.29 -3.36 -22.14
CA VAL A 176 2.70 -3.53 -21.74
C VAL A 176 2.79 -3.30 -20.24
N SER A 177 2.86 -4.40 -19.48
CA SER A 177 2.96 -4.35 -18.01
C SER A 177 4.42 -4.16 -17.60
N LEU A 178 4.73 -3.05 -16.92
CA LEU A 178 6.07 -2.69 -16.46
C LEU A 178 6.12 -2.64 -14.94
N THR A 179 7.28 -2.96 -14.38
CA THR A 179 7.43 -3.08 -12.93
C THR A 179 7.46 -1.72 -12.24
N LEU A 180 8.11 -0.74 -12.88
CA LEU A 180 8.27 0.61 -12.36
C LEU A 180 7.54 1.62 -13.23
N MET A 181 6.93 2.64 -12.61
CA MET A 181 6.27 3.73 -13.33
C MET A 181 7.27 4.55 -14.15
N GLY A 182 8.47 4.81 -13.63
CA GLY A 182 9.54 5.47 -14.36
C GLY A 182 9.94 4.73 -15.64
N GLU A 183 9.96 3.38 -15.62
CA GLU A 183 10.18 2.58 -16.84
C GLU A 183 9.07 2.83 -17.88
N ALA A 184 7.81 2.87 -17.45
CA ALA A 184 6.69 3.11 -18.35
C ALA A 184 6.81 4.48 -19.05
N VAL A 185 7.17 5.51 -18.31
CA VAL A 185 7.38 6.85 -18.86
C VAL A 185 8.60 6.91 -19.76
N ASN A 186 9.70 6.22 -19.44
CA ASN A 186 10.87 6.14 -20.30
C ASN A 186 10.57 5.40 -21.62
N GLU A 187 9.78 4.33 -21.58
CA GLU A 187 9.32 3.63 -22.79
C GLU A 187 8.42 4.53 -23.65
N LEU A 188 7.56 5.39 -23.04
CA LEU A 188 6.76 6.38 -23.74
C LEU A 188 7.66 7.42 -24.42
N LYS A 189 8.63 8.00 -23.73
CA LYS A 189 9.59 8.98 -24.28
C LYS A 189 10.39 8.37 -25.41
N ALA A 190 10.79 7.12 -25.30
CA ALA A 190 11.53 6.39 -26.33
C ALA A 190 10.63 5.98 -27.53
N GLY A 191 9.31 6.13 -27.46
CA GLY A 191 8.37 5.76 -28.52
C GLY A 191 8.13 4.26 -28.67
N LYS A 192 8.44 3.48 -27.64
CA LYS A 192 8.17 2.04 -27.60
C LYS A 192 6.75 1.72 -27.16
N VAL A 193 6.15 2.63 -26.39
CA VAL A 193 4.72 2.65 -26.10
C VAL A 193 4.12 3.97 -26.53
N ASP A 194 2.80 3.98 -26.79
CA ASP A 194 2.06 5.14 -27.31
C ASP A 194 1.45 5.96 -26.16
N ALA A 195 1.16 5.32 -25.04
CA ALA A 195 0.58 5.96 -23.84
C ALA A 195 0.95 5.20 -22.57
N VAL A 196 0.85 5.88 -21.43
CA VAL A 196 0.91 5.30 -20.07
C VAL A 196 -0.41 5.58 -19.37
N LEU A 197 -1.12 4.56 -18.91
CA LEU A 197 -2.30 4.73 -18.05
C LEU A 197 -1.81 4.84 -16.59
N THR A 198 -2.10 5.98 -15.99
CA THR A 198 -1.70 6.32 -14.63
C THR A 198 -2.71 7.30 -14.03
N GLU A 199 -2.37 7.93 -12.92
CA GLU A 199 -3.25 8.82 -12.17
C GLU A 199 -2.88 10.29 -12.37
N SER A 200 -3.88 11.17 -12.26
CA SER A 200 -3.72 12.59 -12.55
C SER A 200 -2.58 13.28 -11.77
N PRO A 201 -2.36 13.06 -10.45
CA PRO A 201 -1.24 13.70 -9.75
C PRO A 201 0.13 13.21 -10.24
N VAL A 202 0.23 11.92 -10.56
CA VAL A 202 1.47 11.29 -11.04
C VAL A 202 1.79 11.78 -12.46
N ALA A 203 0.79 11.75 -13.36
CA ALA A 203 0.96 12.28 -14.70
C ALA A 203 1.35 13.76 -14.69
N ALA A 204 0.73 14.58 -13.83
CA ALA A 204 1.07 15.99 -13.67
C ALA A 204 2.51 16.18 -13.23
N GLY A 205 3.01 15.34 -12.32
CA GLY A 205 4.41 15.32 -11.90
C GLY A 205 5.36 15.10 -13.08
N TYR A 206 5.09 14.11 -13.93
CA TYR A 206 5.90 13.85 -15.12
C TYR A 206 5.81 14.98 -16.15
N VAL A 207 4.62 15.53 -16.40
CA VAL A 207 4.43 16.65 -17.34
C VAL A 207 5.20 17.89 -16.87
N SER A 208 5.25 18.16 -15.59
CA SER A 208 5.99 19.32 -15.04
C SER A 208 7.49 19.26 -15.33
N GLN A 209 8.05 18.06 -15.47
CA GLN A 209 9.47 17.81 -15.70
C GLN A 209 9.80 17.50 -17.16
N ASN A 210 8.79 17.19 -18.00
CA ASN A 210 8.97 16.76 -19.38
C ASN A 210 8.03 17.54 -20.30
N SER A 211 8.54 18.58 -20.97
CA SER A 211 7.74 19.47 -21.82
C SER A 211 7.19 18.81 -23.11
N ASP A 212 7.70 17.63 -23.44
CA ASP A 212 7.29 16.78 -24.57
C ASP A 212 6.15 15.81 -24.22
N LEU A 213 5.75 15.75 -22.94
CA LEU A 213 4.62 14.96 -22.45
C LEU A 213 3.40 15.84 -22.17
N VAL A 214 2.22 15.23 -22.24
CA VAL A 214 0.93 15.86 -21.92
C VAL A 214 -0.06 14.80 -21.42
N ILE A 215 -1.02 15.23 -20.60
CA ILE A 215 -2.18 14.41 -20.26
C ILE A 215 -3.18 14.49 -21.40
N ALA A 216 -3.61 13.35 -21.93
CA ALA A 216 -4.62 13.28 -22.99
C ALA A 216 -5.97 13.82 -22.50
N SER A 217 -6.70 14.48 -23.39
CA SER A 217 -8.06 14.96 -23.11
C SER A 217 -9.10 13.84 -23.23
N ILE A 218 -8.92 12.79 -22.43
CA ILE A 218 -9.81 11.62 -22.34
C ILE A 218 -10.34 11.55 -20.93
N GLU A 219 -11.66 11.45 -20.79
CA GLU A 219 -12.29 11.25 -19.50
C GLU A 219 -12.41 9.76 -19.21
N PHE A 220 -11.93 9.35 -18.04
CA PHE A 220 -12.13 8.02 -17.50
C PHE A 220 -13.31 8.03 -16.53
N PRO A 221 -14.07 6.93 -16.41
CA PRO A 221 -15.13 6.82 -15.42
C PRO A 221 -14.56 7.04 -14.01
N THR A 222 -15.20 7.92 -13.23
CA THR A 222 -14.91 8.01 -11.79
C THR A 222 -15.63 6.87 -11.09
N ILE A 223 -14.87 5.99 -10.48
CA ILE A 223 -15.36 4.83 -9.71
C ILE A 223 -14.85 4.92 -8.28
N ASP A 224 -15.53 4.29 -7.32
CA ASP A 224 -15.12 4.28 -5.91
C ASP A 224 -13.71 3.66 -5.73
N GLU A 225 -13.31 2.79 -6.65
CA GLU A 225 -11.99 2.17 -6.73
C GLU A 225 -10.86 3.18 -7.00
N ASN A 226 -11.17 4.41 -7.44
CA ASN A 226 -10.19 5.49 -7.63
C ASN A 226 -9.84 6.20 -6.31
N SER A 227 -10.17 5.61 -5.17
CA SER A 227 -9.83 6.15 -3.86
C SER A 227 -8.58 5.49 -3.29
N LYS A 228 -7.69 6.34 -2.74
CA LYS A 228 -6.47 5.88 -2.08
C LYS A 228 -6.77 5.39 -0.68
N VAL A 229 -6.29 4.19 -0.37
CA VAL A 229 -6.53 3.49 0.88
C VAL A 229 -5.25 2.81 1.39
N ILE A 230 -5.21 2.53 2.68
CA ILE A 230 -4.14 1.76 3.32
C ILE A 230 -4.59 0.30 3.44
N ALA A 231 -3.77 -0.64 2.98
CA ALA A 231 -4.07 -2.05 3.15
C ALA A 231 -3.50 -2.60 4.46
N LEU A 232 -4.31 -3.38 5.17
CA LEU A 232 -4.00 -4.02 6.46
C LEU A 232 -4.20 -5.53 6.37
N PRO A 233 -3.55 -6.31 7.23
CA PRO A 233 -3.87 -7.73 7.39
C PRO A 233 -5.35 -7.90 7.76
N LYS A 234 -5.99 -8.95 7.23
CA LYS A 234 -7.41 -9.25 7.48
C LYS A 234 -7.66 -9.46 8.98
N GLY A 235 -8.73 -8.85 9.51
CA GLY A 235 -9.11 -8.95 10.93
C GLY A 235 -8.32 -8.00 11.84
N SER A 236 -7.75 -6.91 11.32
CA SER A 236 -6.98 -5.90 12.08
C SER A 236 -7.84 -4.69 12.48
N ASP A 237 -9.04 -4.92 13.04
CA ASP A 237 -10.05 -3.88 13.32
C ASP A 237 -9.54 -2.76 14.26
N ASP A 238 -8.74 -3.10 15.26
CA ASP A 238 -8.15 -2.15 16.21
C ASP A 238 -7.10 -1.25 15.56
N LEU A 239 -6.24 -1.83 14.72
CA LEU A 239 -5.27 -1.08 13.91
C LEU A 239 -5.99 -0.19 12.90
N LYS A 240 -6.99 -0.73 12.20
CA LYS A 240 -7.83 0.03 11.26
C LYS A 240 -8.47 1.24 11.94
N THR A 241 -9.07 1.06 13.11
CA THR A 241 -9.70 2.14 13.88
C THR A 241 -8.70 3.26 14.19
N SER A 242 -7.48 2.91 14.58
CA SER A 242 -6.42 3.89 14.88
C SER A 242 -5.97 4.64 13.62
N ILE A 243 -5.84 3.94 12.49
CA ILE A 243 -5.47 4.52 11.19
C ILE A 243 -6.57 5.45 10.68
N ASP A 244 -7.83 5.00 10.71
CA ASP A 244 -8.98 5.78 10.26
C ASP A 244 -9.15 7.08 11.05
N LYS A 245 -8.82 7.07 12.35
CA LYS A 245 -8.77 8.29 13.17
C LYS A 245 -7.79 9.31 12.56
N VAL A 246 -6.57 8.89 12.24
CA VAL A 246 -5.54 9.78 11.64
C VAL A 246 -6.00 10.26 10.26
N ILE A 247 -6.55 9.37 9.43
CA ILE A 247 -7.07 9.74 8.11
C ILE A 247 -8.16 10.80 8.23
N ASN A 248 -9.11 10.65 9.17
CA ASN A 248 -10.17 11.62 9.39
C ASN A 248 -9.64 12.98 9.86
N GLU A 249 -8.61 13.01 10.70
CA GLU A 249 -7.93 14.25 11.10
C GLU A 249 -7.27 14.93 9.90
N VAL A 250 -6.51 14.17 9.10
CA VAL A 250 -5.80 14.67 7.91
C VAL A 250 -6.77 15.20 6.85
N LYS A 251 -7.89 14.48 6.60
CA LYS A 251 -8.93 14.93 5.67
C LYS A 251 -9.65 16.19 6.13
N SER A 252 -10.04 16.24 7.42
CA SER A 252 -10.80 17.37 7.95
C SER A 252 -9.98 18.66 8.03
N SER A 253 -8.66 18.54 8.17
CA SER A 253 -7.72 19.68 8.19
C SER A 253 -7.22 20.09 6.80
N GLY A 254 -7.42 19.26 5.75
CA GLY A 254 -6.80 19.46 4.44
C GLY A 254 -5.29 19.22 4.42
N GLU A 255 -4.77 18.54 5.45
CA GLU A 255 -3.32 18.35 5.61
C GLU A 255 -2.69 17.49 4.51
N PHE A 256 -3.45 16.58 3.89
CA PHE A 256 -2.94 15.74 2.81
C PHE A 256 -2.53 16.57 1.58
N ASP A 257 -3.27 17.63 1.26
CA ASP A 257 -2.89 18.56 0.19
C ASP A 257 -1.56 19.26 0.52
N THR A 258 -1.34 19.61 1.78
CA THR A 258 -0.04 20.15 2.25
C THR A 258 1.08 19.12 2.10
N PHE A 259 0.79 17.82 2.33
CA PHE A 259 1.77 16.75 2.10
C PHE A 259 2.13 16.63 0.61
N LEU A 260 1.14 16.72 -0.29
CA LEU A 260 1.37 16.71 -1.73
C LEU A 260 2.18 17.94 -2.18
N GLU A 261 1.84 19.14 -1.70
CA GLU A 261 2.61 20.36 -1.98
C GLU A 261 4.05 20.25 -1.51
N LYS A 262 4.28 19.73 -0.30
CA LYS A 262 5.62 19.49 0.21
C LYS A 262 6.36 18.43 -0.58
N ALA A 263 5.70 17.34 -0.94
CA ALA A 263 6.29 16.29 -1.77
C ALA A 263 6.77 16.82 -3.12
N ALA A 264 6.02 17.75 -3.72
CA ALA A 264 6.39 18.39 -4.99
C ALA A 264 7.64 19.29 -4.90
N THR A 265 8.10 19.64 -3.69
CA THR A 265 9.37 20.38 -3.53
C THR A 265 10.61 19.49 -3.61
N TYR A 266 10.48 18.19 -3.48
CA TYR A 266 11.59 17.26 -3.63
C TYR A 266 11.84 16.95 -5.11
N THR A 267 13.11 16.77 -5.46
CA THR A 267 13.49 16.29 -6.79
C THR A 267 13.63 14.78 -6.75
N ALA A 268 12.81 14.08 -7.53
CA ALA A 268 12.89 12.63 -7.65
C ALA A 268 14.26 12.21 -8.21
N VAL A 269 14.79 11.12 -7.69
CA VAL A 269 15.99 10.45 -8.23
C VAL A 269 15.48 9.33 -9.15
N GLU A 270 15.90 9.38 -10.44
CA GLU A 270 15.61 8.34 -11.43
C GLU A 270 16.55 7.13 -11.26
#